data_99f0828f208e939577ae5f64e72f758d
#
_entry.id   99f0828f208e939577ae5f64e72f758d
#
_cell.length_a   1.000
_cell.length_b   1.000
_cell.length_c   1.000
_cell.angle_alpha   90.00
_cell.angle_beta   90.00
_cell.angle_gamma   90.00
#
_symmetry.space_group_name_H-M   'P 1'
#
loop_
_entity.id
_entity.type
_entity.pdbx_description
1 polymer ?
#
loop_
_entity_poly.entity_id
_entity_poly.type
_entity_poly.pdbx_seq_one_letter_code
_entity_poly.pdbx_strand_id
1 'polypeptide(L)'
;MITAYDLFAQNGIKSVSMDDIARSMGISKRTIYEFYTDKEDLLCRGIVYTYNRFKKLLSTYESESETVIEAILGFYHELIKHPKCYNKKFYADLKRYPRAMEIESLYKSEFSETCRRLFDRGVKEGVFLSEINFELVTLIANKHINMLEPSKAFSSH
;
A
#
# COMPACT_ATOMS: atom_id res chain seq x y z
N MET A 1 10.19 -2.01 -10.76
CA MET A 1 9.83 -1.06 -9.69
C MET A 1 9.00 -1.72 -8.60
N ILE A 2 7.95 -2.49 -8.92
CA ILE A 2 7.15 -3.27 -7.96
C ILE A 2 8.04 -4.18 -7.11
N THR A 3 8.92 -4.94 -7.73
CA THR A 3 9.82 -5.88 -7.05
C THR A 3 10.73 -5.21 -6.01
N ALA A 4 11.30 -4.03 -6.32
CA ALA A 4 12.15 -3.30 -5.39
C ALA A 4 11.40 -2.83 -4.14
N TYR A 5 10.21 -2.28 -4.35
CA TYR A 5 9.38 -1.82 -3.25
C TYR A 5 8.82 -2.98 -2.41
N ASP A 6 8.51 -4.11 -3.05
CA ASP A 6 8.08 -5.33 -2.36
C ASP A 6 9.19 -5.88 -1.46
N LEU A 7 10.47 -5.82 -1.91
CA LEU A 7 11.61 -6.19 -1.07
C LEU A 7 11.71 -5.30 0.19
N PHE A 8 11.53 -3.99 0.05
CA PHE A 8 11.51 -3.09 1.18
C PHE A 8 10.37 -3.40 2.15
N ALA A 9 9.17 -3.65 1.60
CA ALA A 9 7.99 -3.96 2.40
C ALA A 9 8.17 -5.25 3.23
N GLN A 10 8.76 -6.28 2.63
CA GLN A 10 8.94 -7.58 3.26
C GLN A 10 10.11 -7.64 4.25
N ASN A 11 11.23 -7.00 3.91
CA ASN A 11 12.48 -7.18 4.65
C ASN A 11 12.89 -5.95 5.49
N GLY A 12 12.22 -4.83 5.32
CA GLY A 12 12.61 -3.53 5.85
C GLY A 12 13.57 -2.80 4.91
N ILE A 13 13.55 -1.47 4.99
CA ILE A 13 14.30 -0.63 4.05
C ILE A 13 15.80 -0.74 4.29
N LYS A 14 16.22 -0.78 5.55
CA LYS A 14 17.64 -0.80 5.92
C LYS A 14 18.36 -2.06 5.44
N SER A 15 17.70 -3.21 5.52
CA SER A 15 18.30 -4.51 5.22
C SER A 15 18.42 -4.82 3.72
N VAL A 16 17.77 -4.05 2.87
CA VAL A 16 17.79 -4.23 1.41
C VAL A 16 18.74 -3.21 0.78
N SER A 17 19.80 -3.67 0.11
CA SER A 17 20.73 -2.81 -0.63
C SER A 17 20.28 -2.58 -2.07
N MET A 18 20.87 -1.57 -2.75
CA MET A 18 20.68 -1.36 -4.18
C MET A 18 21.17 -2.55 -5.01
N ASP A 19 22.19 -3.28 -4.51
CA ASP A 19 22.69 -4.51 -5.15
C ASP A 19 21.69 -5.66 -5.06
N ASP A 20 21.00 -5.80 -3.93
CA ASP A 20 19.93 -6.80 -3.76
C ASP A 20 18.78 -6.53 -4.72
N ILE A 21 18.43 -5.25 -4.88
CA ILE A 21 17.37 -4.82 -5.81
C ILE A 21 17.79 -5.11 -7.25
N ALA A 22 19.00 -4.73 -7.65
CA ALA A 22 19.52 -4.99 -9.00
C ALA A 22 19.50 -6.48 -9.32
N ARG A 23 19.98 -7.31 -8.37
CA ARG A 23 19.97 -8.76 -8.48
C ARG A 23 18.56 -9.33 -8.62
N SER A 24 17.61 -8.86 -7.83
CA SER A 24 16.22 -9.33 -7.89
C SER A 24 15.51 -8.94 -9.19
N MET A 25 15.93 -7.84 -9.81
CA MET A 25 15.41 -7.37 -11.09
C MET A 25 16.16 -7.93 -12.31
N GLY A 26 17.24 -8.68 -12.10
CA GLY A 26 18.07 -9.21 -13.18
C GLY A 26 18.81 -8.14 -13.98
N ILE A 27 19.11 -6.98 -13.37
CA ILE A 27 19.81 -5.85 -14.01
C ILE A 27 21.12 -5.54 -13.28
N SER A 28 22.00 -4.77 -13.93
CA SER A 28 23.24 -4.33 -13.30
C SER A 28 22.97 -3.20 -12.28
N LYS A 29 23.88 -3.09 -11.30
CA LYS A 29 23.88 -1.95 -10.36
C LYS A 29 23.97 -0.61 -11.11
N ARG A 30 24.78 -0.55 -12.17
CA ARG A 30 24.90 0.63 -13.01
C ARG A 30 23.54 1.03 -13.61
N THR A 31 22.83 0.05 -14.16
CA THR A 31 21.50 0.28 -14.75
C THR A 31 20.53 0.85 -13.75
N ILE A 32 20.53 0.36 -12.49
CA ILE A 32 19.61 0.89 -11.47
C ILE A 32 19.91 2.36 -11.14
N TYR A 33 21.20 2.76 -11.10
CA TYR A 33 21.60 4.15 -10.84
C TYR A 33 21.42 5.08 -12.04
N GLU A 34 21.17 4.56 -13.26
CA GLU A 34 20.73 5.36 -14.40
C GLU A 34 19.28 5.86 -14.23
N PHE A 35 18.45 5.14 -13.47
CA PHE A 35 17.04 5.48 -13.24
C PHE A 35 16.77 6.12 -11.89
N TYR A 36 17.56 5.80 -10.87
CA TYR A 36 17.36 6.25 -9.50
C TYR A 36 18.65 6.85 -8.95
N THR A 37 18.56 8.05 -8.42
CA THR A 37 19.73 8.76 -7.87
C THR A 37 20.29 8.05 -6.64
N ASP A 38 19.39 7.53 -5.81
CA ASP A 38 19.72 6.84 -4.57
C ASP A 38 18.57 5.93 -4.13
N LYS A 39 18.76 5.27 -3.00
CA LYS A 39 17.78 4.37 -2.40
C LYS A 39 16.50 5.11 -1.95
N GLU A 40 16.63 6.35 -1.49
CA GLU A 40 15.48 7.15 -1.07
C GLU A 40 14.64 7.57 -2.26
N ASP A 41 15.24 7.94 -3.40
CA ASP A 41 14.52 8.25 -4.64
C ASP A 41 13.69 7.04 -5.11
N LEU A 42 14.30 5.85 -5.11
CA LEU A 42 13.60 4.61 -5.45
C LEU A 42 12.43 4.34 -4.48
N LEU A 43 12.65 4.55 -3.19
CA LEU A 43 11.62 4.40 -2.16
C LEU A 43 10.47 5.39 -2.37
N CYS A 44 10.76 6.67 -2.62
CA CYS A 44 9.78 7.71 -2.90
C CYS A 44 8.90 7.34 -4.10
N ARG A 45 9.52 6.94 -5.21
CA ARG A 45 8.75 6.53 -6.41
C ARG A 45 7.94 5.27 -6.19
N GLY A 46 8.44 4.34 -5.37
CA GLY A 46 7.71 3.14 -4.98
C GLY A 46 6.45 3.46 -4.15
N ILE A 47 6.54 4.41 -3.21
CA ILE A 47 5.41 4.89 -2.43
C ILE A 47 4.35 5.51 -3.35
N VAL A 48 4.75 6.47 -4.18
CA VAL A 48 3.85 7.15 -5.15
C VAL A 48 3.15 6.15 -6.06
N TYR A 49 3.90 5.20 -6.63
CA TYR A 49 3.34 4.16 -7.49
C TYR A 49 2.29 3.32 -6.76
N THR A 50 2.57 2.93 -5.51
CA THR A 50 1.68 2.07 -4.73
C THR A 50 0.36 2.78 -4.40
N TYR A 51 0.42 4.01 -3.93
CA TYR A 51 -0.79 4.79 -3.63
C TYR A 51 -1.61 5.12 -4.89
N ASN A 52 -0.96 5.45 -6.00
CA ASN A 52 -1.66 5.67 -7.27
C ASN A 52 -2.35 4.40 -7.77
N ARG A 53 -1.71 3.24 -7.59
CA ARG A 53 -2.34 1.94 -7.88
C ARG A 53 -3.56 1.69 -7.01
N PHE A 54 -3.49 1.99 -5.71
CA PHE A 54 -4.62 1.84 -4.79
C PHE A 54 -5.78 2.77 -5.16
N LYS A 55 -5.49 4.04 -5.45
CA LYS A 55 -6.51 5.00 -5.91
C LYS A 55 -7.20 4.51 -7.18
N LYS A 56 -6.43 4.06 -8.16
CA LYS A 56 -6.97 3.53 -9.42
C LYS A 56 -7.84 2.30 -9.19
N LEU A 57 -7.37 1.37 -8.36
CA LEU A 57 -8.10 0.15 -8.04
C LEU A 57 -9.44 0.47 -7.36
N LEU A 58 -9.42 1.36 -6.35
CA LEU A 58 -10.61 1.79 -5.65
C LEU A 58 -11.61 2.47 -6.60
N SER A 59 -11.14 3.37 -7.46
CA SER A 59 -11.96 4.03 -8.47
C SER A 59 -12.58 3.04 -9.47
N THR A 60 -11.85 2.00 -9.87
CA THR A 60 -12.38 0.95 -10.73
C THR A 60 -13.53 0.22 -10.05
N TYR A 61 -13.34 -0.26 -8.83
CA TYR A 61 -14.41 -0.93 -8.08
C TYR A 61 -15.60 -0.01 -7.82
N GLU A 62 -15.37 1.27 -7.51
CA GLU A 62 -16.43 2.26 -7.31
C GLU A 62 -17.28 2.47 -8.57
N SER A 63 -16.66 2.43 -9.77
CA SER A 63 -17.36 2.62 -11.03
C SER A 63 -18.05 1.36 -11.56
N GLU A 64 -17.57 0.17 -11.18
CA GLU A 64 -18.09 -1.11 -11.67
C GLU A 64 -19.10 -1.76 -10.70
N SER A 65 -19.22 -1.26 -9.47
CA SER A 65 -20.12 -1.81 -8.46
C SER A 65 -21.44 -1.06 -8.40
N GLU A 66 -22.52 -1.77 -8.17
CA GLU A 66 -23.86 -1.18 -7.98
C GLU A 66 -23.98 -0.47 -6.63
N THR A 67 -23.32 -1.04 -5.61
CA THR A 67 -23.38 -0.53 -4.24
C THR A 67 -21.99 -0.20 -3.68
N VAL A 68 -21.96 0.72 -2.71
CA VAL A 68 -20.72 1.07 -1.98
C VAL A 68 -20.11 -0.15 -1.27
N ILE A 69 -20.95 -1.05 -0.74
CA ILE A 69 -20.45 -2.28 -0.08
C ILE A 69 -19.69 -3.15 -1.07
N GLU A 70 -20.23 -3.37 -2.26
CA GLU A 70 -19.54 -4.17 -3.29
C GLU A 70 -18.20 -3.56 -3.67
N ALA A 71 -18.16 -2.22 -3.85
CA ALA A 71 -16.92 -1.52 -4.15
C ALA A 71 -15.86 -1.72 -3.06
N ILE A 72 -16.24 -1.55 -1.79
CA ILE A 72 -15.35 -1.71 -0.64
C ILE A 72 -14.88 -3.15 -0.50
N LEU A 73 -15.78 -4.12 -0.61
CA LEU A 73 -15.45 -5.54 -0.49
C LEU A 73 -14.55 -6.01 -1.65
N GLY A 74 -14.83 -5.56 -2.88
CA GLY A 74 -14.00 -5.86 -4.05
C GLY A 74 -12.58 -5.31 -3.89
N PHE A 75 -12.47 -4.05 -3.50
CA PHE A 75 -11.17 -3.42 -3.20
C PHE A 75 -10.41 -4.14 -2.08
N TYR A 76 -11.09 -4.42 -0.96
CA TYR A 76 -10.49 -5.13 0.17
C TYR A 76 -10.04 -6.55 -0.22
N HIS A 77 -10.86 -7.28 -0.98
CA HIS A 77 -10.52 -8.62 -1.46
C HIS A 77 -9.25 -8.60 -2.34
N GLU A 78 -9.10 -7.59 -3.19
CA GLU A 78 -7.89 -7.45 -4.00
C GLU A 78 -6.65 -7.10 -3.15
N LEU A 79 -6.82 -6.30 -2.11
CA LEU A 79 -5.72 -6.01 -1.17
C LEU A 79 -5.22 -7.27 -0.44
N ILE A 80 -6.13 -8.16 -0.02
CA ILE A 80 -5.75 -9.38 0.71
C ILE A 80 -5.20 -10.49 -0.19
N LYS A 81 -5.53 -10.50 -1.49
CA LYS A 81 -4.90 -11.43 -2.45
C LYS A 81 -3.42 -11.17 -2.64
N HIS A 82 -3.00 -9.92 -2.49
CA HIS A 82 -1.63 -9.50 -2.65
C HIS A 82 -1.17 -8.77 -1.39
N PRO A 83 -1.07 -9.47 -0.24
CA PRO A 83 -0.69 -8.84 1.00
C PRO A 83 0.73 -8.28 0.87
N LYS A 84 0.83 -7.00 0.60
CA LYS A 84 2.05 -6.24 0.77
C LYS A 84 2.18 -5.97 2.26
N CYS A 85 2.62 -6.97 2.99
CA CYS A 85 2.85 -6.85 4.41
C CYS A 85 4.01 -5.87 4.63
N TYR A 86 3.68 -4.61 4.81
CA TYR A 86 4.61 -3.66 5.40
C TYR A 86 4.90 -4.12 6.82
N ASN A 87 6.03 -4.78 7.01
CA ASN A 87 6.38 -5.23 8.33
C ASN A 87 6.75 -4.02 9.22
N LYS A 88 6.76 -4.23 10.52
CA LYS A 88 7.14 -3.19 11.50
C LYS A 88 8.50 -2.56 11.21
N LYS A 89 9.43 -3.32 10.59
CA LYS A 89 10.76 -2.84 10.21
C LYS A 89 10.69 -1.80 9.11
N PHE A 90 9.79 -1.96 8.12
CA PHE A 90 9.62 -0.97 7.07
C PHE A 90 9.29 0.41 7.64
N TYR A 91 8.27 0.51 8.50
CA TYR A 91 7.88 1.78 9.12
C TYR A 91 8.91 2.33 10.09
N ALA A 92 9.61 1.47 10.83
CA ALA A 92 10.70 1.90 11.70
C ALA A 92 11.88 2.48 10.90
N ASP A 93 12.20 1.86 9.77
CA ASP A 93 13.27 2.31 8.88
C ASP A 93 12.89 3.58 8.10
N LEU A 94 11.60 3.74 7.72
CA LEU A 94 11.10 4.88 6.94
C LEU A 94 11.41 6.23 7.61
N LYS A 95 11.43 6.26 8.95
CA LYS A 95 11.78 7.45 9.74
C LYS A 95 13.19 8.00 9.46
N ARG A 96 14.06 7.20 8.83
CA ARG A 96 15.43 7.59 8.44
C ARG A 96 15.49 8.21 7.04
N TYR A 97 14.38 8.26 6.34
CA TYR A 97 14.25 8.76 4.98
C TYR A 97 13.23 9.91 4.95
N PRO A 98 13.66 11.16 5.26
CA PRO A 98 12.74 12.28 5.46
C PRO A 98 11.84 12.57 4.27
N ARG A 99 12.39 12.55 3.05
CA ARG A 99 11.62 12.76 1.81
C ARG A 99 10.56 11.69 1.61
N ALA A 100 10.95 10.44 1.81
CA ALA A 100 10.03 9.31 1.66
C ALA A 100 8.92 9.32 2.72
N MET A 101 9.25 9.73 3.95
CA MET A 101 8.27 9.88 5.03
C MET A 101 7.27 11.00 4.76
N GLU A 102 7.73 12.13 4.23
CA GLU A 102 6.87 13.25 3.83
C GLU A 102 5.90 12.84 2.70
N ILE A 103 6.43 12.19 1.66
CA ILE A 103 5.64 11.68 0.53
C ILE A 103 4.63 10.63 1.03
N GLU A 104 5.05 9.70 1.88
CA GLU A 104 4.14 8.68 2.45
C GLU A 104 3.00 9.34 3.23
N SER A 105 3.30 10.30 4.08
CA SER A 105 2.30 11.03 4.86
C SER A 105 1.28 11.75 3.97
N LEU A 106 1.76 12.45 2.91
CA LEU A 106 0.91 13.16 1.96
C LEU A 106 -0.04 12.20 1.23
N TYR A 107 0.51 11.16 0.60
CA TYR A 107 -0.30 10.21 -0.17
C TYR A 107 -1.25 9.39 0.68
N LYS A 108 -0.86 9.05 1.90
CA LYS A 108 -1.73 8.41 2.88
C LYS A 108 -2.91 9.29 3.26
N SER A 109 -2.69 10.59 3.49
CA SER A 109 -3.76 11.55 3.77
C SER A 109 -4.74 11.65 2.60
N GLU A 110 -4.23 11.83 1.37
CA GLU A 110 -5.07 11.89 0.18
C GLU A 110 -5.88 10.60 -0.06
N PHE A 111 -5.27 9.45 0.20
CA PHE A 111 -5.96 8.17 0.09
C PHE A 111 -7.05 8.01 1.17
N SER A 112 -6.76 8.46 2.40
CA SER A 112 -7.74 8.48 3.50
C SER A 112 -8.95 9.34 3.17
N GLU A 113 -8.75 10.51 2.55
CA GLU A 113 -9.86 11.36 2.09
C GLU A 113 -10.70 10.69 1.00
N THR A 114 -10.06 9.94 0.11
CA THR A 114 -10.79 9.14 -0.90
C THR A 114 -11.65 8.06 -0.25
N CYS A 115 -11.12 7.36 0.75
CA CYS A 115 -11.88 6.37 1.50
C CYS A 115 -13.02 7.02 2.31
N ARG A 116 -12.81 8.22 2.88
CA ARG A 116 -13.86 8.95 3.61
C ARG A 116 -15.02 9.31 2.69
N ARG A 117 -14.75 9.82 1.48
CA ARG A 117 -15.82 10.12 0.52
C ARG A 117 -16.68 8.89 0.18
N LEU A 118 -16.03 7.74 0.04
CA LEU A 118 -16.72 6.49 -0.22
C LEU A 118 -17.56 6.05 1.00
N PHE A 119 -17.03 6.22 2.21
CA PHE A 119 -17.76 5.97 3.44
C PHE A 119 -18.99 6.89 3.59
N ASP A 120 -18.83 8.21 3.36
CA ASP A 120 -19.90 9.20 3.42
C ASP A 120 -21.01 8.92 2.38
N ARG A 121 -20.62 8.40 1.19
CA ARG A 121 -21.57 7.90 0.22
C ARG A 121 -22.38 6.73 0.77
N GLY A 122 -21.74 5.78 1.44
CA GLY A 122 -22.42 4.65 2.06
C GLY A 122 -23.38 5.05 3.18
N VAL A 123 -23.06 6.09 3.94
CA VAL A 123 -24.00 6.68 4.91
C VAL A 123 -25.22 7.27 4.21
N LYS A 124 -25.03 8.01 3.12
CA LYS A 124 -26.14 8.60 2.33
C LYS A 124 -27.02 7.53 1.67
N GLU A 125 -26.43 6.43 1.23
CA GLU A 125 -27.16 5.28 0.66
C GLU A 125 -27.85 4.43 1.74
N GLY A 126 -27.69 4.75 3.03
CA GLY A 126 -28.27 4.00 4.15
C GLY A 126 -27.61 2.65 4.41
N VAL A 127 -26.42 2.44 3.84
CA VAL A 127 -25.63 1.21 3.98
C VAL A 127 -24.82 1.22 5.27
N PHE A 128 -24.33 2.39 5.67
CA PHE A 128 -23.61 2.60 6.92
C PHE A 128 -24.41 3.51 7.86
N LEU A 129 -24.30 3.22 9.15
CA LEU A 129 -24.87 4.08 10.18
C LEU A 129 -24.02 5.35 10.33
N SER A 130 -24.68 6.49 10.48
CA SER A 130 -24.01 7.80 10.63
C SER A 130 -23.16 7.91 11.91
N GLU A 131 -23.48 7.09 12.91
CA GLU A 131 -22.78 7.05 14.20
C GLU A 131 -21.45 6.27 14.15
N ILE A 132 -21.19 5.56 13.05
CA ILE A 132 -19.92 4.83 12.89
C ILE A 132 -18.77 5.82 12.74
N ASN A 133 -17.78 5.69 13.61
CA ASN A 133 -16.58 6.49 13.54
C ASN A 133 -15.65 5.97 12.43
N PHE A 134 -15.51 6.75 11.36
CA PHE A 134 -14.68 6.40 10.20
C PHE A 134 -13.21 6.15 10.57
N GLU A 135 -12.65 6.97 11.47
CA GLU A 135 -11.25 6.83 11.92
C GLU A 135 -11.04 5.48 12.62
N LEU A 136 -12.00 5.05 13.42
CA LEU A 136 -11.95 3.75 14.09
C LEU A 136 -12.04 2.60 13.08
N VAL A 137 -12.93 2.70 12.09
CA VAL A 137 -13.05 1.70 11.02
C VAL A 137 -11.75 1.57 10.24
N THR A 138 -11.14 2.69 9.83
CA THR A 138 -9.88 2.68 9.09
C THR A 138 -8.71 2.16 9.94
N LEU A 139 -8.68 2.46 11.23
CA LEU A 139 -7.68 1.92 12.16
C LEU A 139 -7.78 0.39 12.27
N ILE A 140 -9.00 -0.14 12.40
CA ILE A 140 -9.24 -1.59 12.49
C ILE A 140 -8.87 -2.27 11.16
N ALA A 141 -9.29 -1.70 10.02
CA ALA A 141 -8.99 -2.23 8.70
C ALA A 141 -7.47 -2.26 8.44
N ASN A 142 -6.76 -1.19 8.74
CA ASN A 142 -5.30 -1.12 8.61
C ASN A 142 -4.60 -2.14 9.51
N LYS A 143 -5.06 -2.29 10.75
CA LYS A 143 -4.52 -3.29 11.67
C LYS A 143 -4.74 -4.70 11.15
N HIS A 144 -5.92 -5.00 10.64
CA HIS A 144 -6.25 -6.31 10.08
C HIS A 144 -5.39 -6.63 8.84
N ILE A 145 -5.27 -5.70 7.89
CA ILE A 145 -4.43 -5.86 6.70
C ILE A 145 -2.96 -6.12 7.10
N ASN A 146 -2.46 -5.42 8.11
CA ASN A 146 -1.09 -5.61 8.61
C ASN A 146 -0.89 -6.90 9.42
N MET A 147 -1.97 -7.54 9.89
CA MET A 147 -1.94 -8.83 10.60
C MET A 147 -2.07 -10.03 9.66
N LEU A 148 -2.51 -9.82 8.41
CA LEU A 148 -2.53 -10.84 7.38
C LEU A 148 -1.08 -11.12 6.94
N GLU A 149 -0.34 -11.87 7.74
CA GLU A 149 0.90 -12.47 7.25
C GLU A 149 0.57 -13.34 6.03
N PRO A 150 1.44 -13.35 4.99
CA PRO A 150 1.31 -14.35 3.95
C PRO A 150 1.42 -15.71 4.64
N SER A 151 0.27 -16.28 4.95
CA SER A 151 0.21 -17.60 5.56
C SER A 151 0.92 -18.55 4.62
N LYS A 152 1.81 -19.38 5.16
CA LYS A 152 2.42 -20.56 4.52
C LYS A 152 1.40 -21.58 4.00
N ALA A 153 0.13 -21.17 3.83
CA ALA A 153 -1.02 -22.02 3.58
C ALA A 153 -1.25 -22.37 2.10
N PHE A 154 -0.36 -21.92 1.17
CA PHE A 154 -0.47 -22.32 -0.25
C PHE A 154 0.86 -22.81 -0.85
N SER A 155 1.70 -23.45 -0.07
CA SER A 155 2.80 -24.27 -0.59
C SER A 155 2.56 -25.73 -0.26
N SER A 156 1.54 -26.32 -0.88
CA SER A 156 1.44 -27.77 -1.02
C SER A 156 0.54 -28.10 -2.21
N HIS A 157 1.21 -28.60 -3.17
CA HIS A 157 0.90 -29.36 -4.39
C HIS A 157 1.13 -28.60 -5.68
#